data_5a50fff3c9649fa71f62a61e9ca42d19
#
_entry.id   5a50fff3c9649fa71f62a61e9ca42d19
#
_cell.length_a   1.000
_cell.length_b   1.000
_cell.length_c   1.000
_cell.angle_alpha   90.00
_cell.angle_beta   90.00
_cell.angle_gamma   90.00
#
_symmetry.space_group_name_H-M   'P 1'
#
loop_
_entity.id
_entity.type
_entity.pdbx_description
1 polymer ?
#
loop_
_entity_poly.entity_id
_entity_poly.type
_entity_poly.pdbx_seq_one_letter_code
_entity_poly.pdbx_strand_id
1 'polypeptide(L)'
;MYKILLSLWYVISFMPAQSIIGPGNTKLNLFNYLIENYKTNSTLSYNDARDVMYSIIDLGQDNTLKGIYTNYTITIDPSQDPRPQTNALNMNCEHSWPQSMGASGSPQKSDLHHLYPTRGNVNSSRGNKPFSEIDDNQTDRWWRLDYYSNSIPNQ
;
A
#
# COMPACT_ATOMS: atom_id res chain seq x y z
N MET A 1 31.45 50.01 23.45
CA MET A 1 30.67 49.77 22.24
C MET A 1 31.13 48.43 21.65
N TYR A 2 30.46 47.32 22.02
CA TYR A 2 30.83 45.98 21.59
C TYR A 2 30.05 45.64 20.29
N LYS A 3 30.80 45.37 19.21
CA LYS A 3 30.20 44.85 17.97
C LYS A 3 30.01 43.34 18.08
N ILE A 4 28.76 42.89 18.11
CA ILE A 4 28.40 41.49 18.02
C ILE A 4 28.45 41.11 16.55
N LEU A 5 29.42 40.28 16.16
CA LEU A 5 29.44 39.61 14.84
C LEU A 5 28.51 38.41 14.91
N LEU A 6 27.35 38.52 14.27
CA LEU A 6 26.46 37.37 13.97
C LEU A 6 27.03 36.59 12.79
N SER A 7 27.68 35.47 13.09
CA SER A 7 28.06 34.50 12.05
C SER A 7 26.83 33.72 11.59
N LEU A 8 26.37 34.01 10.37
CA LEU A 8 25.31 33.25 9.71
C LEU A 8 25.91 31.89 9.27
N TRP A 9 25.56 30.83 9.98
CA TRP A 9 25.83 29.45 9.53
C TRP A 9 24.83 29.06 8.47
N TYR A 10 25.24 29.05 7.21
CA TYR A 10 24.50 28.44 6.14
C TYR A 10 24.56 26.90 6.31
N VAL A 11 23.49 26.29 6.78
CA VAL A 11 23.31 24.84 6.71
C VAL A 11 22.94 24.50 5.28
N ILE A 12 23.92 24.11 4.47
CA ILE A 12 23.67 23.53 3.16
C ILE A 12 23.16 22.11 3.42
N SER A 13 21.84 21.94 3.38
CA SER A 13 21.22 20.62 3.36
C SER A 13 21.61 19.93 2.04
N PHE A 14 22.53 18.99 2.11
CA PHE A 14 22.77 18.06 1.00
C PHE A 14 21.52 17.19 0.85
N MET A 15 20.63 17.54 -0.05
CA MET A 15 19.63 16.59 -0.54
C MET A 15 20.40 15.54 -1.36
N PRO A 16 20.28 14.24 -1.05
CA PRO A 16 20.86 13.21 -1.90
C PRO A 16 20.30 13.40 -3.32
N ALA A 17 21.19 13.46 -4.29
CA ALA A 17 20.80 13.57 -5.69
C ALA A 17 19.85 12.40 -6.02
N GLN A 18 18.65 12.72 -6.48
CA GLN A 18 17.68 11.72 -6.88
C GLN A 18 18.30 10.91 -8.02
N SER A 19 18.52 9.61 -7.81
CA SER A 19 19.08 8.75 -8.84
C SER A 19 18.07 8.56 -9.96
N ILE A 20 18.47 8.87 -11.18
CA ILE A 20 17.64 8.61 -12.37
C ILE A 20 17.74 7.14 -12.70
N ILE A 21 16.62 6.43 -12.65
CA ILE A 21 16.55 5.02 -13.05
C ILE A 21 16.57 4.91 -14.57
N GLY A 22 17.51 4.13 -15.14
CA GLY A 22 17.61 3.93 -16.58
C GLY A 22 17.94 5.20 -17.39
N PRO A 23 18.97 5.99 -17.02
CA PRO A 23 19.27 7.25 -17.67
C PRO A 23 19.48 7.04 -19.19
N GLY A 24 18.85 7.89 -20.00
CA GLY A 24 18.92 7.82 -21.47
C GLY A 24 18.02 6.77 -22.12
N ASN A 25 17.36 5.90 -21.36
CA ASN A 25 16.41 4.94 -21.90
C ASN A 25 15.00 5.56 -22.01
N THR A 26 14.31 5.26 -23.12
CA THR A 26 12.94 5.71 -23.36
C THR A 26 12.09 4.58 -23.93
N LYS A 27 10.77 4.65 -23.70
CA LYS A 27 9.78 3.71 -24.26
C LYS A 27 10.16 2.23 -24.01
N LEU A 28 10.22 1.43 -25.08
CA LEU A 28 10.53 -0.01 -25.00
C LEU A 28 11.91 -0.28 -24.40
N ASN A 29 12.91 0.55 -24.69
CA ASN A 29 14.24 0.40 -24.11
C ASN A 29 14.23 0.60 -22.60
N LEU A 30 13.49 1.57 -22.09
CA LEU A 30 13.31 1.77 -20.66
C LEU A 30 12.57 0.60 -20.04
N PHE A 31 11.52 0.10 -20.67
CA PHE A 31 10.76 -1.05 -20.21
C PHE A 31 11.65 -2.30 -20.11
N ASN A 32 12.42 -2.62 -21.14
CA ASN A 32 13.35 -3.75 -21.13
C ASN A 32 14.42 -3.57 -20.05
N TYR A 33 15.01 -2.38 -19.93
CA TYR A 33 15.98 -2.07 -18.90
C TYR A 33 15.40 -2.31 -17.49
N LEU A 34 14.16 -1.89 -17.23
CA LEU A 34 13.51 -2.12 -15.94
C LEU A 34 13.27 -3.61 -15.66
N ILE A 35 12.84 -4.37 -16.68
CA ILE A 35 12.69 -5.82 -16.55
C ILE A 35 14.02 -6.49 -16.23
N GLU A 36 15.08 -6.17 -16.95
CA GLU A 36 16.38 -6.80 -16.80
C GLU A 36 17.03 -6.51 -15.44
N ASN A 37 16.83 -5.28 -14.92
CA ASN A 37 17.54 -4.82 -13.73
C ASN A 37 16.72 -4.86 -12.42
N TYR A 38 15.38 -4.86 -12.52
CA TYR A 38 14.50 -4.72 -11.36
C TYR A 38 13.43 -5.81 -11.23
N LYS A 39 13.25 -6.66 -12.26
CA LYS A 39 12.36 -7.80 -12.12
C LYS A 39 12.91 -8.75 -11.06
N THR A 40 12.09 -9.09 -10.08
CA THR A 40 12.49 -10.03 -9.03
C THR A 40 12.75 -11.42 -9.59
N ASN A 41 13.83 -12.06 -9.17
CA ASN A 41 14.17 -13.44 -9.53
C ASN A 41 13.57 -14.47 -8.55
N SER A 42 12.96 -13.99 -7.47
CA SER A 42 12.33 -14.82 -6.44
C SER A 42 10.91 -14.34 -6.17
N THR A 43 10.01 -15.28 -5.97
CA THR A 43 8.61 -15.01 -5.65
C THR A 43 8.28 -15.71 -4.35
N LEU A 44 7.70 -14.98 -3.41
CA LEU A 44 7.16 -15.56 -2.19
C LEU A 44 5.93 -16.43 -2.53
N SER A 45 5.66 -17.43 -1.69
CA SER A 45 4.33 -18.03 -1.70
C SER A 45 3.29 -16.96 -1.31
N TYR A 46 2.04 -17.16 -1.68
CA TYR A 46 0.98 -16.19 -1.32
C TYR A 46 0.82 -16.05 0.21
N ASN A 47 1.03 -17.12 0.94
CA ASN A 47 0.99 -17.08 2.40
C ASN A 47 2.14 -16.27 2.97
N ASP A 48 3.37 -16.52 2.51
CA ASP A 48 4.55 -15.77 2.96
C ASP A 48 4.46 -14.29 2.59
N ALA A 49 3.94 -13.98 1.39
CA ALA A 49 3.70 -12.60 0.99
C ALA A 49 2.72 -11.88 1.93
N ARG A 50 1.64 -12.55 2.34
CA ARG A 50 0.71 -11.99 3.33
C ARG A 50 1.35 -11.81 4.70
N ASP A 51 2.17 -12.76 5.12
CA ASP A 51 2.90 -12.66 6.41
C ASP A 51 3.85 -11.48 6.39
N VAL A 52 4.62 -11.31 5.32
CA VAL A 52 5.53 -10.16 5.13
C VAL A 52 4.75 -8.84 5.08
N MET A 53 3.63 -8.78 4.35
CA MET A 53 2.78 -7.60 4.28
C MET A 53 2.26 -7.22 5.68
N TYR A 54 1.68 -8.17 6.42
CA TYR A 54 1.07 -7.89 7.72
C TYR A 54 2.07 -7.64 8.84
N SER A 55 3.27 -8.23 8.81
CA SER A 55 4.22 -8.19 9.93
C SER A 55 5.43 -7.29 9.71
N ILE A 56 5.70 -6.88 8.47
CA ILE A 56 6.91 -6.11 8.12
C ILE A 56 6.56 -4.81 7.39
N ILE A 57 5.77 -4.90 6.30
CA ILE A 57 5.56 -3.76 5.41
C ILE A 57 4.53 -2.79 5.97
N ASP A 58 3.36 -3.31 6.37
CA ASP A 58 2.22 -2.49 6.77
C ASP A 58 2.02 -2.42 8.30
N LEU A 59 2.86 -3.14 9.08
CA LEU A 59 2.78 -3.07 10.53
C LEU A 59 3.33 -1.74 11.04
N GLY A 60 2.48 -0.97 11.72
CA GLY A 60 2.88 0.25 12.41
C GLY A 60 3.77 -0.02 13.63
N GLN A 61 4.52 0.99 14.07
CA GLN A 61 5.38 0.88 15.27
C GLN A 61 4.61 0.59 16.57
N ASP A 62 3.30 0.86 16.58
CA ASP A 62 2.37 0.58 17.66
C ASP A 62 1.66 -0.78 17.51
N ASN A 63 2.18 -1.66 16.66
CA ASN A 63 1.63 -2.96 16.31
C ASN A 63 0.23 -2.90 15.68
N THR A 64 -0.11 -1.80 15.05
CA THR A 64 -1.38 -1.64 14.33
C THR A 64 -1.24 -1.94 12.85
N LEU A 65 -2.29 -2.52 12.27
CA LEU A 65 -2.49 -2.66 10.83
C LEU A 65 -3.67 -1.80 10.41
N LYS A 66 -3.46 -0.97 9.40
CA LYS A 66 -4.46 -0.05 8.87
C LYS A 66 -4.92 -0.48 7.49
N GLY A 67 -6.23 -0.64 7.32
CA GLY A 67 -6.83 -0.96 6.02
C GLY A 67 -6.74 0.21 5.04
N ILE A 68 -6.27 -0.07 3.83
CA ILE A 68 -5.94 0.94 2.81
C ILE A 68 -7.13 1.83 2.41
N TYR A 69 -8.36 1.32 2.39
CA TYR A 69 -9.49 2.07 1.86
C TYR A 69 -10.20 2.97 2.88
N THR A 70 -10.26 2.55 4.15
CA THR A 70 -11.15 3.18 5.13
C THR A 70 -10.50 3.54 6.44
N ASN A 71 -9.19 3.34 6.56
CA ASN A 71 -8.45 3.49 7.80
C ASN A 71 -8.96 2.57 8.96
N TYR A 72 -9.71 1.51 8.65
CA TYR A 72 -10.03 0.49 9.64
C TYR A 72 -8.74 -0.06 10.21
N THR A 73 -8.60 -0.01 11.54
CA THR A 73 -7.34 -0.33 12.21
C THR A 73 -7.55 -1.45 13.20
N ILE A 74 -6.64 -2.43 13.20
CA ILE A 74 -6.57 -3.51 14.18
C ILE A 74 -5.20 -3.51 14.85
N THR A 75 -5.09 -4.10 16.04
CA THR A 75 -3.82 -4.35 16.71
C THR A 75 -3.53 -5.85 16.67
N ILE A 76 -2.30 -6.22 16.36
CA ILE A 76 -1.85 -7.62 16.37
C ILE A 76 -0.64 -7.79 17.29
N ASP A 77 -0.42 -9.01 17.75
CA ASP A 77 0.80 -9.40 18.47
C ASP A 77 1.87 -9.79 17.45
N PRO A 78 2.96 -9.03 17.30
CA PRO A 78 4.01 -9.32 16.33
C PRO A 78 4.82 -10.59 16.64
N SER A 79 4.67 -11.17 17.84
CA SER A 79 5.31 -12.44 18.20
C SER A 79 4.55 -13.68 17.71
N GLN A 80 3.36 -13.49 17.14
CA GLN A 80 2.46 -14.55 16.69
C GLN A 80 2.26 -14.51 15.17
N ASP A 81 1.81 -15.64 14.58
CA ASP A 81 1.41 -15.68 13.17
C ASP A 81 0.35 -14.59 12.89
N PRO A 82 0.61 -13.65 11.94
CA PRO A 82 -0.31 -12.55 11.68
C PRO A 82 -1.62 -13.00 11.02
N ARG A 83 -1.63 -14.07 10.24
CA ARG A 83 -2.82 -14.49 9.46
C ARG A 83 -4.01 -14.94 10.31
N PRO A 84 -3.86 -15.77 11.35
CA PRO A 84 -4.98 -16.07 12.24
C PRO A 84 -5.54 -14.82 12.93
N GLN A 85 -4.69 -13.90 13.38
CA GLN A 85 -5.08 -12.67 14.04
C GLN A 85 -5.86 -11.73 13.09
N THR A 86 -5.34 -11.51 11.90
CA THR A 86 -6.00 -10.66 10.88
C THR A 86 -7.34 -11.26 10.46
N ASN A 87 -7.42 -12.59 10.27
CA ASN A 87 -8.67 -13.27 9.93
C ASN A 87 -9.72 -13.13 11.05
N ALA A 88 -9.32 -13.31 12.32
CA ALA A 88 -10.23 -13.17 13.47
C ALA A 88 -10.81 -11.74 13.58
N LEU A 89 -10.05 -10.73 13.17
CA LEU A 89 -10.43 -9.31 13.18
C LEU A 89 -10.99 -8.86 11.83
N ASN A 90 -11.28 -9.80 10.91
CA ASN A 90 -11.84 -9.54 9.58
C ASN A 90 -11.00 -8.54 8.76
N MET A 91 -9.69 -8.61 8.89
CA MET A 91 -8.74 -7.93 8.03
C MET A 91 -8.29 -8.89 6.94
N ASN A 92 -8.51 -8.53 5.69
CA ASN A 92 -8.17 -9.31 4.50
C ASN A 92 -6.95 -8.72 3.79
N CYS A 93 -6.41 -9.49 2.85
CA CYS A 93 -5.44 -9.03 1.88
C CYS A 93 -6.17 -8.57 0.62
N GLU A 94 -6.03 -7.30 0.30
CA GLU A 94 -6.50 -6.71 -0.95
C GLU A 94 -5.49 -6.91 -2.06
N HIS A 95 -5.97 -7.23 -3.26
CA HIS A 95 -5.22 -7.13 -4.50
C HIS A 95 -5.70 -5.89 -5.26
N SER A 96 -4.98 -4.77 -5.15
CA SER A 96 -5.36 -3.53 -5.86
C SER A 96 -5.45 -3.75 -7.38
N TRP A 97 -4.63 -4.65 -7.93
CA TRP A 97 -4.84 -5.26 -9.24
C TRP A 97 -5.59 -6.60 -9.05
N PRO A 98 -6.86 -6.70 -9.46
CA PRO A 98 -7.69 -7.85 -9.15
C PRO A 98 -7.14 -9.18 -9.67
N GLN A 99 -7.29 -10.25 -8.88
CA GLN A 99 -6.92 -11.60 -9.31
C GLN A 99 -7.63 -12.00 -10.61
N SER A 100 -8.92 -11.66 -10.75
CA SER A 100 -9.72 -11.92 -11.96
C SER A 100 -9.25 -11.14 -13.20
N MET A 101 -8.39 -10.15 -13.04
CA MET A 101 -7.82 -9.34 -14.12
C MET A 101 -6.34 -9.66 -14.40
N GLY A 102 -5.89 -10.85 -14.05
CA GLY A 102 -4.56 -11.35 -14.37
C GLY A 102 -3.61 -11.56 -13.17
N ALA A 103 -4.03 -11.20 -11.97
CA ALA A 103 -3.21 -11.39 -10.76
C ALA A 103 -3.53 -12.69 -9.99
N SER A 104 -4.12 -13.72 -10.64
CA SER A 104 -4.49 -14.98 -9.97
C SER A 104 -3.35 -15.98 -9.86
N GLY A 105 -2.33 -15.87 -10.72
CA GLY A 105 -1.16 -16.75 -10.76
C GLY A 105 0.10 -16.12 -10.16
N SER A 106 1.13 -16.95 -9.97
CA SER A 106 2.47 -16.47 -9.59
C SER A 106 3.19 -15.88 -10.82
N PRO A 107 3.98 -14.82 -10.68
CA PRO A 107 4.32 -14.11 -9.44
C PRO A 107 3.27 -13.10 -8.97
N GLN A 108 2.32 -12.72 -9.80
CA GLN A 108 1.42 -11.58 -9.60
C GLN A 108 0.59 -11.71 -8.31
N LYS A 109 0.11 -12.93 -8.00
CA LYS A 109 -0.70 -13.17 -6.80
C LYS A 109 0.01 -12.84 -5.48
N SER A 110 1.34 -12.87 -5.48
CA SER A 110 2.19 -12.67 -4.31
C SER A 110 3.01 -11.39 -4.39
N ASP A 111 2.74 -10.53 -5.37
CA ASP A 111 3.49 -9.30 -5.59
C ASP A 111 3.08 -8.24 -4.55
N LEU A 112 4.00 -7.96 -3.64
CA LEU A 112 3.81 -7.03 -2.52
C LEU A 112 3.56 -5.58 -2.95
N HIS A 113 3.81 -5.21 -4.22
CA HIS A 113 3.54 -3.86 -4.72
C HIS A 113 2.05 -3.53 -4.85
N HIS A 114 1.18 -4.55 -4.87
CA HIS A 114 -0.26 -4.36 -4.97
C HIS A 114 -1.07 -5.14 -3.92
N LEU A 115 -0.40 -5.69 -2.90
CA LEU A 115 -1.04 -6.32 -1.75
C LEU A 115 -1.13 -5.34 -0.59
N TYR A 116 -2.31 -5.21 0.02
CA TYR A 116 -2.56 -4.30 1.14
C TYR A 116 -3.53 -4.90 2.16
N PRO A 117 -3.39 -4.54 3.44
CA PRO A 117 -4.45 -4.84 4.41
C PRO A 117 -5.73 -4.09 4.06
N THR A 118 -6.86 -4.74 4.22
CA THR A 118 -8.16 -4.08 4.07
C THR A 118 -9.25 -4.77 4.89
N ARG A 119 -10.26 -4.03 5.31
CA ARG A 119 -11.44 -4.61 5.97
C ARG A 119 -12.19 -5.54 5.02
N GLY A 120 -12.56 -6.75 5.47
CA GLY A 120 -13.14 -7.79 4.60
C GLY A 120 -14.42 -7.39 3.87
N ASN A 121 -15.34 -6.69 4.56
CA ASN A 121 -16.58 -6.21 3.93
C ASN A 121 -16.33 -5.07 2.94
N VAL A 122 -15.34 -4.22 3.19
CA VAL A 122 -14.91 -3.16 2.25
C VAL A 122 -14.29 -3.79 1.01
N ASN A 123 -13.41 -4.78 1.20
CA ASN A 123 -12.82 -5.56 0.11
C ASN A 123 -13.91 -6.21 -0.77
N SER A 124 -14.88 -6.84 -0.14
CA SER A 124 -16.02 -7.46 -0.86
C SER A 124 -16.85 -6.42 -1.63
N SER A 125 -17.05 -5.24 -1.07
CA SER A 125 -17.77 -4.15 -1.72
C SER A 125 -17.00 -3.58 -2.92
N ARG A 126 -15.67 -3.43 -2.80
CA ARG A 126 -14.80 -3.03 -3.89
C ARG A 126 -14.85 -4.05 -5.03
N GLY A 127 -14.79 -5.35 -4.72
CA GLY A 127 -14.82 -6.43 -5.69
C GLY A 127 -13.65 -6.36 -6.67
N ASN A 128 -13.92 -6.47 -7.96
CA ASN A 128 -12.93 -6.38 -9.04
C ASN A 128 -13.12 -5.13 -9.93
N LYS A 129 -13.83 -4.12 -9.43
CA LYS A 129 -14.09 -2.89 -10.18
C LYS A 129 -12.78 -2.10 -10.39
N PRO A 130 -12.59 -1.46 -11.55
CA PRO A 130 -11.48 -0.53 -11.73
C PRO A 130 -11.63 0.68 -10.83
N PHE A 131 -10.51 1.32 -10.49
CA PHE A 131 -10.53 2.61 -9.81
C PHE A 131 -10.92 3.71 -10.79
N SER A 132 -11.85 4.57 -10.40
CA SER A 132 -12.24 5.76 -11.14
C SER A 132 -12.90 6.78 -10.21
N GLU A 133 -12.99 8.02 -10.64
CA GLU A 133 -13.89 8.99 -10.05
C GLU A 133 -15.33 8.55 -10.28
N ILE A 134 -16.16 8.67 -9.25
CA ILE A 134 -17.59 8.35 -9.29
C ILE A 134 -18.36 9.56 -8.79
N ASP A 135 -19.29 10.05 -9.59
CA ASP A 135 -20.17 11.14 -9.17
C ASP A 135 -20.98 10.74 -7.94
N ASP A 136 -21.21 11.69 -7.02
CA ASP A 136 -21.95 11.45 -5.79
C ASP A 136 -23.36 10.91 -6.03
N ASN A 137 -24.02 11.34 -7.10
CA ASN A 137 -25.34 10.86 -7.50
C ASN A 137 -25.35 9.43 -8.08
N GLN A 138 -24.18 8.87 -8.35
CA GLN A 138 -23.97 7.48 -8.81
C GLN A 138 -23.31 6.62 -7.74
N THR A 139 -23.04 7.19 -6.57
CA THR A 139 -22.38 6.49 -5.46
C THR A 139 -23.40 5.88 -4.54
N ASP A 140 -23.37 4.54 -4.44
CA ASP A 140 -24.32 3.79 -3.58
C ASP A 140 -23.87 3.77 -2.11
N ARG A 141 -22.58 3.89 -1.84
CA ARG A 141 -22.01 3.69 -0.49
C ARG A 141 -20.76 4.51 -0.26
N TRP A 142 -20.75 5.24 0.84
CA TRP A 142 -19.58 5.95 1.38
C TRP A 142 -19.02 5.19 2.57
N TRP A 143 -17.94 4.46 2.36
CA TRP A 143 -17.30 3.63 3.38
C TRP A 143 -16.42 4.45 4.31
N ARG A 144 -16.54 4.18 5.62
CA ARG A 144 -15.67 4.71 6.66
C ARG A 144 -15.41 3.66 7.72
N LEU A 145 -14.15 3.40 8.05
CA LEU A 145 -13.76 2.31 8.96
C LEU A 145 -14.36 0.97 8.52
N ASP A 146 -15.36 0.46 9.21
CA ASP A 146 -16.02 -0.83 8.96
C ASP A 146 -17.52 -0.72 8.62
N TYR A 147 -18.02 0.50 8.44
CA TYR A 147 -19.42 0.79 8.09
C TYR A 147 -19.51 1.69 6.86
N TYR A 148 -20.71 1.84 6.32
CA TYR A 148 -20.99 2.75 5.21
C TYR A 148 -22.28 3.55 5.45
N SER A 149 -22.35 4.70 4.79
CA SER A 149 -23.56 5.49 4.61
C SER A 149 -24.10 5.34 3.18
N ASN A 150 -25.41 5.42 2.99
CA ASN A 150 -26.05 5.50 1.67
C ASN A 150 -26.28 6.95 1.22
N SER A 151 -25.81 7.91 1.98
CA SER A 151 -25.84 9.34 1.66
C SER A 151 -24.49 9.96 1.94
N ILE A 152 -24.20 11.08 1.27
CA ILE A 152 -22.95 11.85 1.48
C ILE A 152 -22.80 12.12 2.98
N PRO A 153 -21.70 11.69 3.62
CA PRO A 153 -21.46 11.99 5.02
C PRO A 153 -21.28 13.49 5.22
N ASN A 154 -21.87 14.04 6.27
CA ASN A 154 -21.55 15.42 6.67
C ASN A 154 -20.05 15.51 6.99
N GLN A 155 -19.40 16.52 6.42
CA GLN A 155 -17.98 16.82 6.66
C GLN A 155 -17.75 17.39 8.06
#